data_ddad2ee34dc2d9a2b27602d3ee3df7dc
#
_entry.id   ddad2ee34dc2d9a2b27602d3ee3df7dc
#
_cell.length_a   1.000
_cell.length_b   1.000
_cell.length_c   1.000
_cell.angle_alpha   90.00
_cell.angle_beta   90.00
_cell.angle_gamma   90.00
#
_symmetry.space_group_name_H-M   'P 1'
#
loop_
_entity.id
_entity.type
_entity.pdbx_description
1 polymer ?
#
loop_
_entity_poly.entity_id
_entity_poly.type
_entity_poly.pdbx_seq_one_letter_code
_entity_poly.pdbx_strand_id
1 'polypeptide(L)'
;DEIITGAIPPPRFNLNNKEAIRRHVHSLALESAGIDFPATLEAFMSAEGDVNSQAVQKEILDKLTASAEVGKAKAMSVFGQADVLDRAWVCEVVDELPALVRESLERRGNLIKGAALKKKELGSKIGMTARERDMEKSLDDLAHRLRSDYRYSYLPRVLAEDGILPGYAFSGDPGSLSLGFDPEPIFTGRVQAQREYAPGQIVYARGGRWRVVGLALNRPGSVNASKAESMFR
;
A
#
# COMPACT_ATOMS: atom_id res chain seq x y z
N ASP A 1 -18.35 7.99 -36.89
CA ASP A 1 -17.11 8.16 -37.70
C ASP A 1 -16.02 8.96 -37.02
N GLU A 2 -16.34 9.86 -36.08
CA GLU A 2 -15.34 10.60 -35.28
C GLU A 2 -14.46 9.72 -34.39
N ILE A 3 -14.98 8.58 -33.94
CA ILE A 3 -14.24 7.61 -33.10
C ILE A 3 -13.11 6.92 -33.91
N ILE A 4 -13.24 6.87 -35.23
CA ILE A 4 -12.30 6.16 -36.12
C ILE A 4 -11.26 7.13 -36.70
N THR A 5 -11.61 8.39 -36.87
CA THR A 5 -10.77 9.40 -37.55
C THR A 5 -10.45 10.62 -36.70
N GLY A 6 -11.10 10.79 -35.55
CA GLY A 6 -10.90 11.92 -34.66
C GLY A 6 -9.60 11.82 -33.85
N ALA A 7 -8.85 12.88 -33.79
CA ALA A 7 -7.76 13.00 -32.84
C ALA A 7 -8.34 12.97 -31.41
N ILE A 8 -7.97 11.97 -30.63
CA ILE A 8 -8.35 11.92 -29.21
C ILE A 8 -7.63 13.05 -28.51
N PRO A 9 -8.33 14.05 -27.96
CA PRO A 9 -7.65 15.13 -27.24
C PRO A 9 -6.86 14.54 -26.05
N PRO A 10 -5.65 15.03 -25.81
CA PRO A 10 -4.88 14.54 -24.67
C PRO A 10 -5.66 14.74 -23.37
N PRO A 11 -5.56 13.81 -22.41
CA PRO A 11 -6.27 13.93 -21.15
C PRO A 11 -5.85 15.22 -20.44
N ARG A 12 -6.84 15.99 -19.98
CA ARG A 12 -6.60 17.23 -19.24
C ARG A 12 -6.50 16.89 -17.77
N PHE A 13 -5.35 17.21 -17.16
CA PHE A 13 -5.21 17.12 -15.71
C PHE A 13 -5.85 18.34 -15.04
N ASN A 14 -6.58 18.08 -13.96
CA ASN A 14 -7.07 19.17 -13.11
C ASN A 14 -5.94 19.61 -12.16
N LEU A 15 -5.23 20.66 -12.53
CA LEU A 15 -4.15 21.24 -11.73
C LEU A 15 -4.62 21.88 -10.41
N ASN A 16 -5.92 22.01 -10.18
CA ASN A 16 -6.47 22.46 -8.91
C ASN A 16 -6.49 21.34 -7.84
N ASN A 17 -6.22 20.10 -8.22
CA ASN A 17 -6.13 19.00 -7.26
C ASN A 17 -4.74 18.97 -6.61
N LYS A 18 -4.54 19.80 -5.59
CA LYS A 18 -3.27 19.91 -4.85
C LYS A 18 -2.77 18.57 -4.31
N GLU A 19 -3.67 17.68 -3.85
CA GLU A 19 -3.30 16.37 -3.34
C GLU A 19 -2.70 15.45 -4.43
N ALA A 20 -3.28 15.48 -5.63
CA ALA A 20 -2.72 14.74 -6.75
C ALA A 20 -1.33 15.30 -7.14
N ILE A 21 -1.20 16.63 -7.20
CA ILE A 21 0.05 17.28 -7.56
C ILE A 21 1.13 17.04 -6.50
N ARG A 22 0.80 17.09 -5.19
CA ARG A 22 1.73 16.78 -4.10
C ARG A 22 2.44 15.46 -4.32
N ARG A 23 1.68 14.41 -4.64
CA ARG A 23 2.22 13.07 -4.92
C ARG A 23 3.17 13.05 -6.11
N HIS A 24 2.87 13.83 -7.15
CA HIS A 24 3.76 13.97 -8.31
C HIS A 24 5.03 14.75 -7.97
N VAL A 25 4.93 15.80 -7.15
CA VAL A 25 6.10 16.55 -6.65
C VAL A 25 7.00 15.60 -5.83
N HIS A 26 6.44 14.78 -4.96
CA HIS A 26 7.19 13.75 -4.23
C HIS A 26 7.88 12.75 -5.18
N SER A 27 7.20 12.33 -6.24
CA SER A 27 7.78 11.43 -7.24
C SER A 27 8.99 12.05 -7.95
N LEU A 28 8.89 13.34 -8.33
CA LEU A 28 9.99 14.08 -8.95
C LEU A 28 11.16 14.27 -7.97
N ALA A 29 10.90 14.52 -6.70
CA ALA A 29 11.93 14.64 -5.67
C ALA A 29 12.67 13.31 -5.47
N LEU A 30 11.93 12.18 -5.39
CA LEU A 30 12.52 10.84 -5.30
C LEU A 30 13.37 10.50 -6.54
N GLU A 31 12.88 10.80 -7.72
CA GLU A 31 13.64 10.61 -8.96
C GLU A 31 14.92 11.43 -8.96
N SER A 32 14.85 12.68 -8.49
CA SER A 32 16.02 13.57 -8.41
C SER A 32 17.08 13.08 -7.43
N ALA A 33 16.68 12.33 -6.41
CA ALA A 33 17.59 11.75 -5.43
C ALA A 33 18.35 10.52 -5.96
N GLY A 34 17.92 9.93 -7.07
CA GLY A 34 18.61 8.80 -7.70
C GLY A 34 18.76 7.60 -6.74
N ILE A 35 17.73 7.27 -6.00
CA ILE A 35 17.78 6.24 -4.98
C ILE A 35 17.50 4.87 -5.60
N ASP A 36 18.42 3.94 -5.39
CA ASP A 36 18.18 2.52 -5.64
C ASP A 36 17.47 1.92 -4.43
N PHE A 37 16.19 1.56 -4.60
CA PHE A 37 15.40 1.00 -3.52
C PHE A 37 15.67 -0.49 -3.36
N PRO A 38 15.94 -0.96 -2.13
CA PRO A 38 15.95 -2.39 -1.83
C PRO A 38 14.64 -3.06 -2.23
N ALA A 39 14.72 -4.32 -2.64
CA ALA A 39 13.56 -5.10 -3.10
C ALA A 39 12.49 -5.29 -2.01
N THR A 40 12.88 -5.29 -0.74
CA THR A 40 12.00 -5.51 0.41
C THR A 40 12.34 -4.57 1.56
N LEU A 41 11.44 -4.48 2.54
CA LEU A 41 11.67 -3.70 3.75
C LEU A 41 12.63 -4.37 4.76
N GLU A 42 13.13 -5.57 4.49
CA GLU A 42 14.14 -6.23 5.33
C GLU A 42 15.40 -5.39 5.52
N ALA A 43 15.75 -4.58 4.52
CA ALA A 43 16.88 -3.66 4.62
C ALA A 43 16.66 -2.51 5.62
N PHE A 44 15.40 -2.23 5.97
CA PHE A 44 15.01 -1.07 6.79
C PHE A 44 14.60 -1.44 8.21
N MET A 45 14.26 -2.71 8.46
CA MET A 45 13.72 -3.13 9.76
C MET A 45 14.04 -4.57 10.11
N SER A 46 14.12 -4.85 11.42
CA SER A 46 14.31 -6.20 11.95
C SER A 46 13.08 -7.09 11.75
N ALA A 47 13.21 -8.37 12.08
CA ALA A 47 12.10 -9.33 12.06
C ALA A 47 10.99 -8.94 13.05
N GLU A 48 11.35 -8.26 14.14
CA GLU A 48 10.44 -7.76 15.18
C GLU A 48 9.85 -6.39 14.82
N GLY A 49 10.19 -5.81 13.66
CA GLY A 49 9.67 -4.53 13.20
C GLY A 49 10.39 -3.32 13.77
N ASP A 50 11.57 -3.49 14.37
CA ASP A 50 12.40 -2.37 14.72
C ASP A 50 12.97 -1.74 13.48
N VAL A 51 12.58 -0.50 13.23
CA VAL A 51 13.12 0.28 12.11
C VAL A 51 14.57 0.57 12.44
N ASN A 52 15.46 -0.03 11.68
CA ASN A 52 16.88 0.17 11.87
C ASN A 52 17.20 1.63 11.58
N SER A 53 17.65 2.36 12.60
CA SER A 53 18.26 3.67 12.43
C SER A 53 19.57 3.60 11.60
N GLN A 54 19.83 2.46 11.01
CA GLN A 54 21.09 2.08 10.39
C GLN A 54 21.17 2.49 8.92
N ALA A 55 22.35 2.37 8.40
CA ALA A 55 22.92 2.81 7.14
C ALA A 55 21.93 3.08 5.99
N VAL A 56 21.03 2.14 5.66
CA VAL A 56 20.16 2.26 4.48
C VAL A 56 19.10 3.33 4.65
N GLN A 57 18.41 3.40 5.79
CA GLN A 57 17.41 4.45 6.03
C GLN A 57 18.08 5.82 6.08
N LYS A 58 19.19 5.93 6.80
CA LYS A 58 19.95 7.18 6.88
C LYS A 58 20.42 7.60 5.50
N GLU A 59 21.00 6.68 4.71
CA GLU A 59 21.47 6.96 3.35
C GLU A 59 20.34 7.51 2.47
N ILE A 60 19.15 6.90 2.51
CA ILE A 60 18.00 7.35 1.71
C ILE A 60 17.54 8.75 2.16
N LEU A 61 17.42 8.97 3.47
CA LEU A 61 17.01 10.28 3.98
C LEU A 61 18.06 11.37 3.71
N ASP A 62 19.33 11.05 3.81
CA ASP A 62 20.42 11.96 3.48
C ASP A 62 20.44 12.31 1.98
N LYS A 63 20.23 11.32 1.09
CA LYS A 63 20.09 11.53 -0.36
C LYS A 63 18.90 12.42 -0.69
N LEU A 64 17.74 12.18 -0.06
CA LEU A 64 16.54 13.01 -0.25
C LEU A 64 16.79 14.45 0.19
N THR A 65 17.44 14.64 1.32
CA THR A 65 17.77 15.98 1.83
C THR A 65 18.80 16.68 0.94
N ALA A 66 19.83 15.97 0.52
CA ALA A 66 20.88 16.53 -0.34
C ALA A 66 20.37 16.91 -1.74
N SER A 67 19.39 16.18 -2.26
CA SER A 67 18.80 16.43 -3.59
C SER A 67 17.59 17.36 -3.56
N ALA A 68 17.19 17.87 -2.41
CA ALA A 68 15.96 18.66 -2.25
C ALA A 68 15.90 19.86 -3.22
N GLU A 69 17.00 20.61 -3.37
CA GLU A 69 17.03 21.77 -4.27
C GLU A 69 16.88 21.37 -5.75
N VAL A 70 17.45 20.22 -6.15
CA VAL A 70 17.28 19.68 -7.51
C VAL A 70 15.83 19.24 -7.71
N GLY A 71 15.25 18.59 -6.73
CA GLY A 71 13.83 18.18 -6.72
C GLY A 71 12.89 19.37 -6.83
N LYS A 72 13.14 20.45 -6.08
CA LYS A 72 12.38 21.71 -6.15
C LYS A 72 12.47 22.34 -7.53
N ALA A 73 13.68 22.44 -8.08
CA ALA A 73 13.89 23.00 -9.41
C ALA A 73 13.16 22.18 -10.49
N LYS A 74 13.23 20.84 -10.41
CA LYS A 74 12.56 19.94 -11.33
C LYS A 74 11.03 20.06 -11.22
N ALA A 75 10.48 20.06 -10.00
CA ALA A 75 9.06 20.25 -9.78
C ALA A 75 8.57 21.60 -10.32
N MET A 76 9.33 22.67 -10.12
CA MET A 76 9.02 24.00 -10.69
C MET A 76 9.09 24.03 -12.21
N SER A 77 10.00 23.29 -12.84
CA SER A 77 10.08 23.22 -14.31
C SER A 77 8.87 22.50 -14.91
N VAL A 78 8.32 21.53 -14.21
CA VAL A 78 7.16 20.75 -14.67
C VAL A 78 5.84 21.47 -14.39
N PHE A 79 5.69 22.04 -13.19
CA PHE A 79 4.44 22.63 -12.73
C PHE A 79 4.42 24.16 -12.69
N GLY A 80 5.57 24.82 -12.85
CA GLY A 80 5.71 26.27 -12.69
C GLY A 80 5.01 27.14 -13.76
N GLN A 81 4.49 26.52 -14.83
CA GLN A 81 3.64 27.19 -15.81
C GLN A 81 2.17 27.21 -15.39
N ALA A 82 1.82 26.53 -14.32
CA ALA A 82 0.48 26.54 -13.78
C ALA A 82 0.38 27.70 -12.76
N ASP A 83 -0.39 28.73 -13.09
CA ASP A 83 -0.68 29.88 -12.21
C ASP A 83 -1.27 29.49 -10.83
N VAL A 84 -1.49 28.20 -10.60
CA VAL A 84 -2.15 27.63 -9.43
C VAL A 84 -1.18 27.21 -8.33
N LEU A 85 0.13 27.07 -8.65
CA LEU A 85 1.10 26.52 -7.71
C LEU A 85 2.07 27.60 -7.22
N ASP A 86 1.96 27.90 -5.93
CA ASP A 86 2.91 28.75 -5.23
C ASP A 86 4.25 28.02 -5.08
N ARG A 87 5.34 28.72 -5.39
CA ARG A 87 6.71 28.21 -5.20
C ARG A 87 6.98 27.81 -3.75
N ALA A 88 6.48 28.55 -2.79
CA ALA A 88 6.64 28.25 -1.38
C ALA A 88 6.00 26.89 -1.03
N TRP A 89 4.81 26.62 -1.55
CA TRP A 89 4.13 25.34 -1.37
C TRP A 89 4.91 24.17 -1.99
N VAL A 90 5.48 24.33 -3.19
CA VAL A 90 6.31 23.27 -3.81
C VAL A 90 7.55 22.98 -2.98
N CYS A 91 8.19 24.03 -2.43
CA CYS A 91 9.33 23.84 -1.52
C CYS A 91 8.93 23.07 -0.26
N GLU A 92 7.83 23.44 0.38
CA GLU A 92 7.30 22.76 1.55
C GLU A 92 7.05 21.28 1.28
N VAL A 93 6.39 20.95 0.17
CA VAL A 93 6.09 19.58 -0.25
C VAL A 93 7.36 18.75 -0.45
N VAL A 94 8.41 19.30 -1.03
CA VAL A 94 9.69 18.58 -1.20
C VAL A 94 10.38 18.40 0.16
N ASP A 95 10.36 19.43 1.01
CA ASP A 95 11.04 19.41 2.30
C ASP A 95 10.36 18.46 3.32
N GLU A 96 9.06 18.22 3.20
CA GLU A 96 8.35 17.25 4.06
C GLU A 96 8.64 15.77 3.71
N LEU A 97 9.09 15.47 2.48
CA LEU A 97 9.20 14.09 1.98
C LEU A 97 10.09 13.19 2.85
N PRO A 98 11.27 13.60 3.34
CA PRO A 98 12.09 12.74 4.22
C PRO A 98 11.36 12.35 5.51
N ALA A 99 10.59 13.26 6.09
CA ALA A 99 9.81 12.99 7.29
C ALA A 99 8.68 12.00 7.01
N LEU A 100 7.97 12.17 5.89
CA LEU A 100 6.90 11.25 5.47
C LEU A 100 7.41 9.84 5.18
N VAL A 101 8.58 9.71 4.55
CA VAL A 101 9.22 8.40 4.32
C VAL A 101 9.55 7.72 5.65
N ARG A 102 10.13 8.46 6.60
CA ARG A 102 10.42 7.94 7.94
C ARG A 102 9.15 7.48 8.65
N GLU A 103 8.12 8.30 8.67
CA GLU A 103 6.84 7.98 9.31
C GLU A 103 6.18 6.75 8.69
N SER A 104 6.25 6.60 7.36
CA SER A 104 5.73 5.42 6.65
C SER A 104 6.45 4.15 7.10
N LEU A 105 7.78 4.17 7.19
CA LEU A 105 8.58 3.05 7.69
C LEU A 105 8.26 2.71 9.15
N GLU A 106 8.17 3.71 10.02
CA GLU A 106 7.81 3.54 11.43
C GLU A 106 6.41 2.94 11.60
N ARG A 107 5.44 3.42 10.83
CA ARG A 107 4.07 2.87 10.83
C ARG A 107 4.07 1.39 10.45
N ARG A 108 4.82 1.02 9.41
CA ARG A 108 4.96 -0.37 8.97
C ARG A 108 5.67 -1.22 10.03
N GLY A 109 6.74 -0.71 10.62
CA GLY A 109 7.46 -1.34 11.73
C GLY A 109 6.56 -1.59 12.96
N ASN A 110 5.73 -0.62 13.31
CA ASN A 110 4.79 -0.76 14.43
C ASN A 110 3.72 -1.83 14.19
N LEU A 111 3.26 -2.02 12.95
CA LEU A 111 2.35 -3.12 12.61
C LEU A 111 3.03 -4.49 12.81
N ILE A 112 4.29 -4.63 12.40
CA ILE A 112 5.07 -5.86 12.59
C ILE A 112 5.32 -6.10 14.07
N LYS A 113 5.71 -5.08 14.84
CA LYS A 113 5.87 -5.16 16.30
C LYS A 113 4.59 -5.64 16.99
N GLY A 114 3.45 -5.07 16.60
CA GLY A 114 2.15 -5.48 17.14
C GLY A 114 1.85 -6.95 16.86
N ALA A 115 2.13 -7.42 15.63
CA ALA A 115 1.98 -8.83 15.27
C ALA A 115 2.92 -9.74 16.06
N ALA A 116 4.20 -9.36 16.21
CA ALA A 116 5.20 -10.12 16.96
C ALA A 116 4.85 -10.22 18.46
N LEU A 117 4.42 -9.11 19.08
CA LEU A 117 3.97 -9.10 20.47
C LEU A 117 2.76 -10.02 20.68
N LYS A 118 1.77 -9.95 19.79
CA LYS A 118 0.58 -10.80 19.88
C LYS A 118 0.91 -12.27 19.67
N LYS A 119 1.81 -12.58 18.74
CA LYS A 119 2.34 -13.94 18.54
C LYS A 119 3.01 -14.46 19.81
N LYS A 120 3.87 -13.65 20.43
CA LYS A 120 4.55 -14.02 21.69
C LYS A 120 3.57 -14.26 22.83
N GLU A 121 2.54 -13.43 22.95
CA GLU A 121 1.47 -13.60 23.95
C GLU A 121 0.73 -14.91 23.74
N LEU A 122 0.36 -15.25 22.49
CA LEU A 122 -0.30 -16.52 22.17
C LEU A 122 0.63 -17.71 22.44
N GLY A 123 1.88 -17.66 22.01
CA GLY A 123 2.85 -18.75 22.22
C GLY A 123 3.20 -19.03 23.69
N SER A 124 2.97 -18.08 24.59
CA SER A 124 3.15 -18.28 26.04
C SER A 124 1.98 -19.02 26.71
N LYS A 125 0.87 -19.25 26.02
CA LYS A 125 -0.31 -19.94 26.58
C LYS A 125 -0.12 -21.46 26.58
N ILE A 126 -0.36 -22.08 27.73
CA ILE A 126 -0.44 -23.53 27.85
C ILE A 126 -1.82 -24.00 27.36
N GLY A 127 -1.85 -24.91 26.37
CA GLY A 127 -3.09 -25.47 25.85
C GLY A 127 -3.81 -24.59 24.83
N MET A 128 -3.08 -24.06 23.87
CA MET A 128 -3.67 -23.29 22.75
C MET A 128 -4.76 -24.05 22.02
N THR A 129 -5.88 -23.40 21.78
CA THR A 129 -6.96 -23.89 20.92
C THR A 129 -6.53 -23.93 19.45
N ALA A 130 -7.24 -24.67 18.60
CA ALA A 130 -6.99 -24.69 17.15
C ALA A 130 -7.07 -23.27 16.56
N ARG A 131 -8.05 -22.47 16.99
CA ARG A 131 -8.23 -21.08 16.52
C ARG A 131 -7.04 -20.17 16.91
N GLU A 132 -6.47 -20.35 18.10
CA GLU A 132 -5.30 -19.56 18.54
C GLU A 132 -4.05 -19.94 17.75
N ARG A 133 -3.88 -21.23 17.40
CA ARG A 133 -2.80 -21.68 16.51
C ARG A 133 -2.93 -21.12 15.09
N ASP A 134 -4.14 -21.07 14.56
CA ASP A 134 -4.38 -20.47 13.24
C ASP A 134 -4.13 -18.96 13.26
N MET A 135 -4.46 -18.30 14.38
CA MET A 135 -4.14 -16.88 14.57
C MET A 135 -2.63 -16.65 14.65
N GLU A 136 -1.90 -17.48 15.38
CA GLU A 136 -0.43 -17.38 15.47
C GLU A 136 0.22 -17.48 14.09
N LYS A 137 -0.18 -18.47 13.26
CA LYS A 137 0.30 -18.58 11.87
C LYS A 137 -0.06 -17.35 11.04
N SER A 138 -1.28 -16.85 11.16
CA SER A 138 -1.73 -15.67 10.43
C SER A 138 -0.93 -14.43 10.80
N LEU A 139 -0.48 -14.27 12.04
CA LEU A 139 0.37 -13.17 12.49
C LEU A 139 1.77 -13.30 11.92
N ASP A 140 2.30 -14.51 11.80
CA ASP A 140 3.60 -14.78 11.19
C ASP A 140 3.60 -14.48 9.68
N ASP A 141 2.59 -14.99 8.98
CA ASP A 141 2.36 -14.70 7.56
C ASP A 141 2.22 -13.19 7.31
N LEU A 142 1.55 -12.49 8.22
CA LEU A 142 1.42 -11.04 8.18
C LEU A 142 2.77 -10.36 8.29
N ALA A 143 3.54 -10.64 9.33
CA ALA A 143 4.85 -10.04 9.53
C ALA A 143 5.78 -10.29 8.34
N HIS A 144 5.77 -11.53 7.81
CA HIS A 144 6.52 -11.88 6.62
C HIS A 144 6.09 -11.05 5.39
N ARG A 145 4.81 -10.94 5.11
CA ARG A 145 4.30 -10.14 3.98
C ARG A 145 4.69 -8.68 4.08
N LEU A 146 4.51 -8.09 5.26
CA LEU A 146 4.78 -6.67 5.46
C LEU A 146 6.26 -6.32 5.34
N ARG A 147 7.16 -7.28 5.58
CA ARG A 147 8.60 -7.05 5.62
C ARG A 147 9.35 -7.65 4.43
N SER A 148 9.01 -8.88 4.03
CA SER A 148 9.84 -9.72 3.16
C SER A 148 9.19 -10.07 1.81
N ASP A 149 7.88 -10.01 1.68
CA ASP A 149 7.22 -10.28 0.39
C ASP A 149 7.33 -9.03 -0.50
N TYR A 150 8.12 -9.12 -1.57
CA TYR A 150 8.32 -8.05 -2.56
C TYR A 150 7.01 -7.40 -3.03
N ARG A 151 5.96 -8.18 -3.16
CA ARG A 151 4.65 -7.66 -3.61
C ARG A 151 4.02 -6.66 -2.65
N TYR A 152 4.41 -6.69 -1.36
CA TYR A 152 3.81 -5.86 -0.30
C TYR A 152 4.82 -4.99 0.44
N SER A 153 6.11 -5.29 0.30
CA SER A 153 7.19 -4.67 1.06
C SER A 153 8.18 -3.84 0.23
N TYR A 154 7.93 -3.67 -1.08
CA TYR A 154 8.71 -2.76 -1.91
C TYR A 154 8.42 -1.31 -1.52
N LEU A 155 9.44 -0.54 -1.09
CA LEU A 155 9.25 0.77 -0.48
C LEU A 155 8.43 1.75 -1.35
N PRO A 156 8.68 1.93 -2.66
CA PRO A 156 7.87 2.83 -3.48
C PRO A 156 6.38 2.45 -3.50
N ARG A 157 6.06 1.16 -3.44
CA ARG A 157 4.68 0.69 -3.33
C ARG A 157 4.07 1.05 -1.98
N VAL A 158 4.82 0.86 -0.89
CA VAL A 158 4.37 1.23 0.46
C VAL A 158 4.09 2.72 0.54
N LEU A 159 4.96 3.55 -0.03
CA LEU A 159 4.75 5.01 -0.11
C LEU A 159 3.53 5.39 -0.95
N ALA A 160 3.23 4.63 -2.01
CA ALA A 160 2.02 4.84 -2.80
C ALA A 160 0.75 4.40 -2.06
N GLU A 161 0.79 3.30 -1.31
CA GLU A 161 -0.30 2.85 -0.43
C GLU A 161 -0.59 3.86 0.69
N ASP A 162 0.43 4.49 1.23
CA ASP A 162 0.33 5.55 2.23
C ASP A 162 -0.07 6.92 1.64
N GLY A 163 -0.23 7.01 0.31
CA GLY A 163 -0.65 8.23 -0.38
C GLY A 163 0.46 9.28 -0.56
N ILE A 164 1.71 8.92 -0.30
CA ILE A 164 2.88 9.80 -0.48
C ILE A 164 3.26 9.88 -1.95
N LEU A 165 3.22 8.76 -2.68
CA LEU A 165 3.44 8.70 -4.11
C LEU A 165 2.13 8.56 -4.90
N PRO A 166 2.12 8.93 -6.20
CA PRO A 166 0.97 8.69 -7.03
C PRO A 166 0.75 7.18 -7.15
N GLY A 167 -0.32 6.71 -6.53
CA GLY A 167 -0.84 5.37 -6.79
C GLY A 167 -1.54 5.41 -8.14
N TYR A 168 -0.79 5.42 -9.22
CA TYR A 168 -1.38 5.06 -10.51
C TYR A 168 -1.89 3.65 -10.31
N ALA A 169 -3.21 3.52 -10.27
CA ALA A 169 -3.88 2.28 -10.07
C ALA A 169 -3.30 1.17 -10.96
N PHE A 170 -2.15 0.78 -10.67
CA PHE A 170 -1.95 -0.62 -10.48
C PHE A 170 -3.08 -0.97 -9.54
N SER A 171 -4.16 -1.42 -10.15
CA SER A 171 -5.44 -1.69 -9.54
C SER A 171 -5.16 -2.07 -8.11
N GLY A 172 -5.51 -1.19 -7.16
CA GLY A 172 -5.20 -1.43 -5.75
C GLY A 172 -5.62 -2.84 -5.46
N ASP A 173 -4.93 -3.58 -4.62
CA ASP A 173 -5.08 -5.02 -4.47
C ASP A 173 -6.51 -5.44 -4.79
N PRO A 174 -6.72 -6.35 -5.75
CA PRO A 174 -8.05 -6.72 -6.17
C PRO A 174 -8.83 -7.17 -4.93
N GLY A 175 -10.09 -6.83 -4.86
CA GLY A 175 -10.96 -7.35 -3.83
C GLY A 175 -10.92 -8.87 -3.87
N SER A 176 -10.66 -9.52 -2.74
CA SER A 176 -10.60 -10.98 -2.65
C SER A 176 -11.81 -11.53 -1.88
N LEU A 177 -12.37 -12.63 -2.38
CA LEU A 177 -13.43 -13.40 -1.72
C LEU A 177 -12.92 -14.79 -1.37
N SER A 178 -12.87 -15.10 -0.07
CA SER A 178 -12.54 -16.44 0.41
C SER A 178 -13.80 -17.30 0.46
N LEU A 179 -13.77 -18.44 -0.23
CA LEU A 179 -14.89 -19.38 -0.29
C LEU A 179 -14.70 -20.53 0.72
N GLY A 180 -15.09 -20.30 1.97
CA GLY A 180 -15.09 -21.35 2.99
C GLY A 180 -13.74 -22.04 3.17
N PHE A 181 -13.63 -23.30 2.73
CA PHE A 181 -12.43 -24.15 2.86
C PHE A 181 -11.48 -24.04 1.65
N ASP A 182 -11.84 -23.28 0.63
CA ASP A 182 -10.99 -23.15 -0.56
C ASP A 182 -9.77 -22.28 -0.24
N PRO A 183 -8.55 -22.80 -0.41
CA PRO A 183 -7.33 -22.04 -0.14
C PRO A 183 -7.09 -20.91 -1.15
N GLU A 184 -7.72 -20.98 -2.34
CA GLU A 184 -7.57 -19.97 -3.38
C GLU A 184 -8.72 -18.97 -3.36
N PRO A 185 -8.51 -17.71 -2.98
CA PRO A 185 -9.53 -16.69 -3.05
C PRO A 185 -9.85 -16.30 -4.50
N ILE A 186 -11.08 -15.88 -4.73
CA ILE A 186 -11.49 -15.28 -6.00
C ILE A 186 -11.19 -13.79 -5.95
N PHE A 187 -10.62 -13.27 -7.03
CA PHE A 187 -10.25 -11.87 -7.14
C PHE A 187 -11.13 -11.14 -8.14
N THR A 188 -11.49 -9.90 -7.85
CA THR A 188 -12.17 -8.99 -8.78
C THR A 188 -11.69 -7.56 -8.57
N GLY A 189 -11.97 -6.67 -9.53
CA GLY A 189 -11.61 -5.26 -9.42
C GLY A 189 -12.19 -4.62 -8.15
N ARG A 190 -11.44 -3.71 -7.51
CA ARG A 190 -11.78 -3.12 -6.20
C ARG A 190 -13.19 -2.51 -6.15
N VAL A 191 -13.58 -1.77 -7.19
CA VAL A 191 -14.91 -1.16 -7.29
C VAL A 191 -16.01 -2.21 -7.41
N GLN A 192 -15.75 -3.27 -8.18
CA GLN A 192 -16.66 -4.38 -8.36
C GLN A 192 -16.77 -5.20 -7.09
N ALA A 193 -15.65 -5.45 -6.39
CA ALA A 193 -15.63 -6.14 -5.10
C ALA A 193 -16.51 -5.44 -4.05
N GLN A 194 -16.52 -4.12 -4.01
CA GLN A 194 -17.37 -3.36 -3.08
C GLN A 194 -18.86 -3.62 -3.29
N ARG A 195 -19.26 -3.93 -4.52
CA ARG A 195 -20.67 -4.22 -4.88
C ARG A 195 -20.99 -5.69 -4.74
N GLU A 196 -20.13 -6.56 -5.27
CA GLU A 196 -20.40 -8.00 -5.39
C GLU A 196 -20.03 -8.77 -4.13
N TYR A 197 -18.99 -8.32 -3.39
CA TYR A 197 -18.51 -9.00 -2.19
C TYR A 197 -18.96 -8.31 -0.89
N ALA A 198 -19.97 -7.45 -0.98
CA ALA A 198 -20.58 -6.86 0.22
C ALA A 198 -21.31 -7.94 1.05
N PRO A 199 -21.30 -7.85 2.38
CA PRO A 199 -22.02 -8.77 3.25
C PRO A 199 -23.49 -8.88 2.85
N GLY A 200 -24.00 -10.11 2.75
CA GLY A 200 -25.35 -10.41 2.30
C GLY A 200 -25.51 -10.66 0.79
N GLN A 201 -24.54 -10.28 -0.02
CA GLN A 201 -24.56 -10.54 -1.46
C GLN A 201 -24.39 -12.02 -1.78
N ILE A 202 -24.90 -12.41 -2.93
CA ILE A 202 -24.78 -13.79 -3.43
C ILE A 202 -23.83 -13.80 -4.61
N VAL A 203 -22.80 -14.65 -4.51
CA VAL A 203 -21.80 -14.83 -5.56
C VAL A 203 -21.90 -16.24 -6.11
N TYR A 204 -21.90 -16.38 -7.43
CA TYR A 204 -21.84 -17.66 -8.14
C TYR A 204 -20.39 -17.91 -8.55
N ALA A 205 -19.77 -18.92 -7.96
CA ALA A 205 -18.39 -19.22 -8.22
C ALA A 205 -18.10 -20.71 -8.04
N ARG A 206 -17.20 -21.26 -8.86
CA ARG A 206 -16.74 -22.66 -8.80
C ARG A 206 -17.89 -23.67 -8.75
N GLY A 207 -18.94 -23.42 -9.55
CA GLY A 207 -20.13 -24.28 -9.61
C GLY A 207 -21.05 -24.21 -8.42
N GLY A 208 -20.78 -23.32 -7.46
CA GLY A 208 -21.56 -23.14 -6.23
C GLY A 208 -22.21 -21.76 -6.13
N ARG A 209 -23.18 -21.67 -5.23
CA ARG A 209 -23.83 -20.43 -4.82
C ARG A 209 -23.39 -20.09 -3.40
N TRP A 210 -22.83 -18.93 -3.23
CA TRP A 210 -22.16 -18.50 -1.99
C TRP A 210 -22.78 -17.21 -1.47
N ARG A 211 -23.05 -17.16 -0.17
CA ARG A 211 -23.46 -15.91 0.47
C ARG A 211 -22.26 -15.28 1.17
N VAL A 212 -21.99 -14.02 0.90
CA VAL A 212 -20.96 -13.25 1.59
C VAL A 212 -21.43 -12.96 3.01
N VAL A 213 -20.72 -13.46 4.01
CA VAL A 213 -21.12 -13.36 5.43
C VAL A 213 -20.43 -12.22 6.16
N GLY A 214 -19.31 -11.73 5.66
CA GLY A 214 -18.61 -10.65 6.34
C GLY A 214 -17.32 -10.22 5.64
N LEU A 215 -16.71 -9.18 6.20
CA LEU A 215 -15.43 -8.65 5.79
C LEU A 215 -14.34 -9.16 6.74
N ALA A 216 -13.24 -9.66 6.18
CA ALA A 216 -12.06 -10.03 6.96
C ALA A 216 -11.21 -8.78 7.19
N LEU A 217 -11.55 -7.97 8.18
CA LEU A 217 -10.88 -6.72 8.50
C LEU A 217 -9.47 -6.91 9.11
N ASN A 218 -9.15 -8.13 9.56
CA ASN A 218 -7.92 -8.43 10.30
C ASN A 218 -6.80 -9.02 9.44
N ARG A 219 -6.88 -8.94 8.12
CA ARG A 219 -5.74 -9.26 7.26
C ARG A 219 -5.09 -7.95 6.82
N PRO A 220 -3.96 -7.58 7.41
CA PRO A 220 -3.16 -6.47 6.90
C PRO A 220 -2.74 -6.77 5.48
N GLY A 221 -2.96 -5.82 4.58
CA GLY A 221 -2.79 -6.01 3.14
C GLY A 221 -4.03 -6.49 2.39
N SER A 222 -5.10 -6.91 3.06
CA SER A 222 -6.39 -7.23 2.43
C SER A 222 -7.51 -6.32 2.96
N VAL A 223 -7.47 -5.06 2.62
CA VAL A 223 -8.52 -4.08 2.98
C VAL A 223 -9.90 -4.49 2.45
N ASN A 224 -9.98 -5.52 1.59
CA ASN A 224 -11.19 -5.95 0.93
C ASN A 224 -11.32 -7.48 0.83
N ALA A 225 -10.86 -8.24 1.82
CA ALA A 225 -11.14 -9.67 1.84
C ALA A 225 -12.54 -9.89 2.41
N SER A 226 -13.44 -10.41 1.60
CA SER A 226 -14.77 -10.84 2.01
C SER A 226 -14.76 -12.36 2.24
N LYS A 227 -15.54 -12.82 3.21
CA LYS A 227 -15.72 -14.23 3.53
C LYS A 227 -17.09 -14.68 3.07
N ALA A 228 -17.17 -15.80 2.38
CA ALA A 228 -18.43 -16.38 1.93
C ALA A 228 -18.64 -17.79 2.47
N GLU A 229 -19.89 -18.14 2.71
CA GLU A 229 -20.32 -19.48 3.10
C GLU A 229 -21.21 -20.08 2.00
N SER A 230 -21.06 -21.38 1.79
CA SER A 230 -21.92 -22.13 0.87
C SER A 230 -23.37 -22.09 1.33
N MET A 231 -24.29 -21.81 0.42
CA MET A 231 -25.73 -21.82 0.69
C MET A 231 -26.37 -23.21 0.54
N PHE A 232 -25.62 -24.18 -0.05
CA PHE A 232 -26.05 -25.56 -0.18
C PHE A 232 -24.87 -26.50 0.09
N ARG A 233 -25.14 -27.51 0.87
CA ARG A 233 -24.39 -28.76 0.88
C ARG A 233 -24.96 -29.68 -0.17
#